data_3ce7cd78069cb823d89f8f7d19a43c5e
#
_entry.id   3ce7cd78069cb823d89f8f7d19a43c5e
#
_cell.length_a   1.000
_cell.length_b   1.000
_cell.length_c   1.000
_cell.angle_alpha   90.00
_cell.angle_beta   90.00
_cell.angle_gamma   90.00
#
_symmetry.space_group_name_H-M   'P 1'
#
loop_
_entity.id
_entity.type
_entity.pdbx_description
1 polymer ?
#
loop_
_entity_poly.entity_id
_entity_poly.type
_entity_poly.pdbx_seq_one_letter_code
_entity_poly.pdbx_strand_id
1 'polypeptide(L)'
;MIGVSTAHDTQAAGANRRLPVIVMDFSGVYGLERFAHQPSIVRLDCTHLNGTDCYCDAQGAAAIRRIIAPFSPDGIHFIDNGNHHYVTKFWTEKIREPFNLIVFDH
;
A
#
# COMPACT_ATOMS: atom_id res chain seq x y z
N MET A 1 3.55 -7.96 3.01
CA MET A 1 4.23 -6.83 2.36
C MET A 1 4.10 -6.95 0.85
N ILE A 2 3.81 -5.87 0.21
CA ILE A 2 3.68 -5.83 -1.24
C ILE A 2 4.66 -4.79 -1.77
N GLY A 3 5.48 -5.19 -2.73
CA GLY A 3 6.40 -4.29 -3.40
C GLY A 3 6.01 -4.10 -4.85
N VAL A 4 6.10 -2.88 -5.33
CA VAL A 4 5.86 -2.55 -6.73
C VAL A 4 7.10 -1.83 -7.26
N SER A 5 7.62 -2.32 -8.37
CA SER A 5 8.79 -1.71 -9.02
C SER A 5 8.44 -1.34 -10.46
N THR A 6 8.78 -0.12 -10.86
CA THR A 6 8.65 0.34 -12.22
C THR A 6 10.02 0.53 -12.84
N ALA A 7 10.10 0.58 -14.17
CA ALA A 7 11.36 0.87 -14.85
C ALA A 7 11.89 2.25 -14.46
N HIS A 8 10.99 3.19 -14.20
CA HIS A 8 11.34 4.52 -13.76
C HIS A 8 12.04 4.51 -12.41
N ASP A 9 11.53 3.74 -11.46
CA ASP A 9 12.11 3.62 -10.13
C ASP A 9 13.51 3.02 -10.17
N THR A 10 13.73 2.03 -11.02
CA THR A 10 15.02 1.38 -11.16
C THR A 10 16.09 2.37 -11.55
N GLN A 11 15.79 3.30 -12.42
CA GLN A 11 16.73 4.33 -12.84
C GLN A 11 16.95 5.41 -11.76
N ALA A 12 15.90 5.75 -11.04
CA ALA A 12 15.97 6.80 -10.02
C ALA A 12 16.65 6.32 -8.73
N ALA A 13 16.67 5.04 -8.48
CA ALA A 13 17.12 4.46 -7.22
C ALA A 13 18.62 4.63 -6.95
N GLY A 14 19.42 5.08 -7.95
CA GLY A 14 20.86 5.19 -7.79
C GLY A 14 21.34 6.35 -6.94
N ALA A 15 20.49 7.27 -6.52
CA ALA A 15 20.95 8.52 -5.91
C ALA A 15 20.36 8.71 -4.52
N ASN A 16 20.79 7.98 -3.51
CA ASN A 16 20.44 8.23 -2.11
C ASN A 16 18.95 8.44 -1.83
N ARG A 17 18.10 8.05 -2.76
CA ARG A 17 16.66 8.21 -2.65
C ARG A 17 16.11 7.16 -1.72
N ARG A 18 15.51 7.60 -0.63
CA ARG A 18 14.76 6.69 0.23
C ARG A 18 13.39 6.46 -0.37
N LEU A 19 13.01 5.20 -0.46
CA LEU A 19 11.65 4.84 -0.85
C LEU A 19 10.71 5.19 0.30
N PRO A 20 9.58 5.83 0.01
CA PRO A 20 8.58 6.06 1.04
C PRO A 20 8.01 4.73 1.53
N VAL A 21 7.67 4.69 2.80
CA VAL A 21 7.04 3.53 3.41
C VAL A 21 5.63 3.93 3.84
N ILE A 22 4.66 3.21 3.34
CA ILE A 22 3.25 3.47 3.61
C ILE A 22 2.63 2.22 4.23
N VAL A 23 1.95 2.40 5.35
CA VAL A 23 1.27 1.34 6.08
C VAL A 23 -0.23 1.59 6.00
N MET A 24 -0.98 0.63 5.51
CA MET A 24 -2.45 0.67 5.52
C MET A 24 -2.97 -0.26 6.60
N ASP A 25 -3.60 0.32 7.59
CA ASP A 25 -4.05 -0.41 8.77
C ASP A 25 -5.56 -0.58 8.72
N PHE A 26 -6.02 -1.79 8.48
CA PHE A 26 -7.45 -2.12 8.43
C PHE A 26 -7.94 -2.74 9.74
N SER A 27 -7.11 -3.57 10.37
CA SER A 27 -7.51 -4.35 11.55
C SER A 27 -7.06 -3.74 12.88
N GLY A 28 -6.20 -2.73 12.84
CA GLY A 28 -5.58 -2.17 14.04
C GLY A 28 -4.27 -2.85 14.41
N VAL A 29 -3.83 -3.86 13.64
CA VAL A 29 -2.64 -4.63 13.97
C VAL A 29 -1.38 -3.77 14.06
N TYR A 30 -1.27 -2.75 13.22
CA TYR A 30 -0.08 -1.89 13.21
C TYR A 30 0.01 -0.96 14.41
N GLY A 31 -1.06 -0.84 15.19
CA GLY A 31 -1.00 -0.11 16.45
C GLY A 31 -0.04 -0.74 17.45
N LEU A 32 0.23 -2.04 17.30
CA LEU A 32 1.14 -2.78 18.17
C LEU A 32 2.57 -2.89 17.61
N GLU A 33 2.78 -2.43 16.38
CA GLU A 33 4.06 -2.58 15.69
C GLU A 33 4.90 -1.31 15.79
N ARG A 34 6.04 -1.41 16.44
CA ARG A 34 6.89 -0.25 16.71
C ARG A 34 7.34 0.47 15.45
N PHE A 35 7.67 -0.28 14.38
CA PHE A 35 8.16 0.34 13.16
C PHE A 35 7.13 1.28 12.54
N ALA A 36 5.85 0.96 12.68
CA ALA A 36 4.78 1.75 12.08
C ALA A 36 4.59 3.13 12.73
N HIS A 37 5.18 3.34 13.90
CA HIS A 37 5.09 4.60 14.62
C HIS A 37 6.27 5.54 14.36
N GLN A 38 7.20 5.15 13.50
CA GLN A 38 8.34 6.01 13.16
C GLN A 38 7.86 7.21 12.34
N PRO A 39 8.45 8.40 12.56
CA PRO A 39 8.01 9.61 11.85
C PRO A 39 8.16 9.54 10.33
N SER A 40 9.09 8.70 9.85
CA SER A 40 9.33 8.53 8.41
C SER A 40 8.29 7.65 7.72
N ILE A 41 7.40 7.02 8.46
CA ILE A 41 6.41 6.09 7.92
C ILE A 41 5.05 6.76 7.89
N VAL A 42 4.40 6.69 6.73
CA VAL A 42 3.02 7.17 6.56
C VAL A 42 2.08 6.05 6.96
N ARG A 43 1.28 6.29 7.99
CA ARG A 43 0.26 5.34 8.40
C ARG A 43 -1.12 5.85 7.97
N LEU A 44 -1.80 5.05 7.16
CA LEU A 44 -3.15 5.34 6.70
C LEU A 44 -4.14 4.53 7.53
N ASP A 45 -4.96 5.22 8.28
CA ASP A 45 -5.96 4.58 9.14
C ASP A 45 -7.18 4.18 8.30
N CYS A 46 -7.33 2.88 8.10
CA CYS A 46 -8.47 2.29 7.40
C CYS A 46 -9.35 1.47 8.34
N THR A 47 -9.13 1.59 9.65
CA THR A 47 -9.84 0.78 10.65
C THR A 47 -11.34 1.08 10.70
N HIS A 48 -11.73 2.26 10.23
CA HIS A 48 -13.14 2.69 10.23
C HIS A 48 -13.91 2.25 8.99
N LEU A 49 -13.23 1.64 8.01
CA LEU A 49 -13.89 1.24 6.77
C LEU A 49 -14.69 -0.04 6.95
N ASN A 50 -15.85 -0.10 6.31
CA ASN A 50 -16.71 -1.28 6.25
C ASN A 50 -16.67 -1.88 4.85
N GLY A 51 -16.99 -3.17 4.75
CA GLY A 51 -17.05 -3.85 3.46
C GLY A 51 -15.70 -4.03 2.81
N THR A 52 -14.66 -4.24 3.63
CA THR A 52 -13.28 -4.34 3.15
C THR A 52 -12.58 -5.63 3.57
N ASP A 53 -13.20 -6.48 4.37
CA ASP A 53 -12.58 -7.71 4.86
C ASP A 53 -12.78 -8.85 3.86
N CYS A 54 -11.71 -9.44 3.38
CA CYS A 54 -11.64 -10.49 2.36
C CYS A 54 -12.12 -10.06 0.97
N TYR A 55 -13.04 -9.12 0.90
CA TYR A 55 -13.55 -8.56 -0.35
C TYR A 55 -13.82 -7.09 -0.15
N CYS A 56 -14.11 -6.41 -1.24
CA CYS A 56 -14.33 -4.98 -1.20
C CYS A 56 -15.60 -4.63 -1.96
N ASP A 57 -16.57 -4.03 -1.28
CA ASP A 57 -17.76 -3.51 -1.95
C ASP A 57 -17.44 -2.16 -2.65
N ALA A 58 -18.44 -1.65 -3.38
CA ALA A 58 -18.25 -0.43 -4.16
C ALA A 58 -17.92 0.78 -3.27
N GLN A 59 -18.53 0.87 -2.10
CA GLN A 59 -18.29 1.97 -1.16
C GLN A 59 -16.90 1.86 -0.54
N GLY A 60 -16.50 0.65 -0.18
CA GLY A 60 -15.15 0.38 0.34
C GLY A 60 -14.09 0.71 -0.70
N ALA A 61 -14.31 0.32 -1.95
CA ALA A 61 -13.38 0.63 -3.03
C ALA A 61 -13.21 2.14 -3.22
N ALA A 62 -14.32 2.87 -3.22
CA ALA A 62 -14.27 4.33 -3.35
C ALA A 62 -13.54 4.99 -2.19
N ALA A 63 -13.76 4.49 -0.97
CA ALA A 63 -13.08 5.01 0.22
C ALA A 63 -11.58 4.75 0.16
N ILE A 64 -11.16 3.54 -0.22
CA ILE A 64 -9.75 3.21 -0.35
C ILE A 64 -9.09 4.10 -1.40
N ARG A 65 -9.69 4.25 -2.58
CA ARG A 65 -9.15 5.11 -3.63
C ARG A 65 -8.98 6.55 -3.17
N ARG A 66 -9.94 7.04 -2.39
CA ARG A 66 -9.87 8.39 -1.83
C ARG A 66 -8.72 8.54 -0.85
N ILE A 67 -8.54 7.55 0.03
CA ILE A 67 -7.48 7.58 1.03
C ILE A 67 -6.10 7.58 0.38
N ILE A 68 -5.89 6.78 -0.67
CA ILE A 68 -4.58 6.66 -1.31
C ILE A 68 -4.35 7.68 -2.43
N ALA A 69 -5.36 8.45 -2.79
CA ALA A 69 -5.27 9.39 -3.92
C ALA A 69 -4.07 10.34 -3.84
N PRO A 70 -3.71 10.91 -2.66
CA PRO A 70 -2.58 11.83 -2.58
C PRO A 70 -1.21 11.18 -2.70
N PHE A 71 -1.13 9.84 -2.68
CA PHE A 71 0.14 9.15 -2.55
C PHE A 71 0.56 8.47 -3.85
N SER A 72 1.87 8.50 -4.14
CA SER A 72 2.44 7.77 -5.26
C SER A 72 2.43 6.26 -4.97
N PRO A 73 2.28 5.41 -6.00
CA PRO A 73 2.42 3.98 -5.82
C PRO A 73 3.87 3.55 -5.55
N ASP A 74 4.84 4.41 -5.83
CA ASP A 74 6.26 4.12 -5.61
C ASP A 74 6.54 4.00 -4.12
N GLY A 75 7.26 2.96 -3.74
CA GLY A 75 7.66 2.77 -2.36
C GLY A 75 7.42 1.37 -1.83
N ILE A 76 7.45 1.25 -0.53
CA ILE A 76 7.19 0.02 0.19
C ILE A 76 5.84 0.14 0.86
N HIS A 77 4.96 -0.82 0.60
CA HIS A 77 3.60 -0.81 1.10
C HIS A 77 3.36 -2.00 2.00
N PHE A 78 2.95 -1.73 3.23
CA PHE A 78 2.48 -2.75 4.15
C PHE A 78 0.96 -2.66 4.18
N ILE A 79 0.31 -3.75 3.80
CA ILE A 79 -1.15 -3.79 3.71
C ILE A 79 -1.65 -4.91 4.60
N ASP A 80 -1.82 -4.60 5.86
CA ASP A 80 -2.42 -5.45 6.88
C ASP A 80 -2.12 -6.96 6.70
N ASN A 81 -3.17 -7.77 6.66
CA ASN A 81 -3.06 -9.23 6.50
C ASN A 81 -3.62 -9.67 5.14
N GLY A 82 -3.60 -10.98 4.90
CA GLY A 82 -4.03 -11.55 3.62
C GLY A 82 -5.48 -11.25 3.24
N ASN A 83 -6.33 -10.92 4.20
CA ASN A 83 -7.71 -10.56 3.92
C ASN A 83 -7.83 -9.24 3.15
N HIS A 84 -6.75 -8.48 3.05
CA HIS A 84 -6.72 -7.20 2.36
C HIS A 84 -5.80 -7.24 1.14
N HIS A 85 -5.45 -8.42 0.68
CA HIS A 85 -4.54 -8.63 -0.45
C HIS A 85 -5.02 -7.93 -1.73
N TYR A 86 -6.32 -7.84 -1.92
CA TYR A 86 -6.92 -7.18 -3.08
C TYR A 86 -6.52 -5.70 -3.20
N VAL A 87 -6.09 -5.08 -2.13
CA VAL A 87 -5.71 -3.66 -2.11
C VAL A 87 -4.55 -3.38 -3.07
N THR A 88 -3.74 -4.39 -3.38
CA THR A 88 -2.68 -4.27 -4.39
C THR A 88 -3.21 -3.71 -5.70
N LYS A 89 -4.41 -4.09 -6.10
CA LYS A 89 -5.04 -3.59 -7.33
C LYS A 89 -5.16 -2.06 -7.32
N PHE A 90 -5.54 -1.49 -6.18
CA PHE A 90 -5.76 -0.05 -6.08
C PHE A 90 -4.45 0.73 -6.20
N TRP A 91 -3.36 0.16 -5.71
CA TRP A 91 -2.05 0.78 -5.87
C TRP A 91 -1.52 0.61 -7.29
N THR A 92 -1.66 -0.58 -7.88
CA THR A 92 -1.12 -0.85 -9.21
C THR A 92 -1.89 -0.11 -10.30
N GLU A 93 -3.18 0.15 -10.12
CA GLU A 93 -3.95 0.90 -11.11
C GLU A 93 -3.48 2.36 -11.26
N LYS A 94 -2.68 2.87 -10.31
CA LYS A 94 -2.09 4.20 -10.36
C LYS A 94 -0.84 4.25 -11.24
N ILE A 95 -0.30 3.10 -11.61
CA ILE A 95 0.93 3.01 -12.39
C ILE A 95 0.57 3.12 -13.86
N ARG A 96 1.18 4.07 -14.57
CA ARG A 96 0.86 4.35 -15.96
C ARG A 96 1.92 3.87 -16.95
N GLU A 97 2.95 3.19 -16.47
CA GLU A 97 4.04 2.65 -17.27
C GLU A 97 4.17 1.17 -17.01
N PRO A 98 4.82 0.41 -17.90
CA PRO A 98 5.03 -1.03 -17.66
C PRO A 98 5.75 -1.29 -16.35
N PHE A 99 5.33 -2.32 -15.65
CA PHE A 99 5.94 -2.70 -14.38
C PHE A 99 5.89 -4.21 -14.22
N ASN A 100 6.72 -4.71 -13.31
CA ASN A 100 6.71 -6.13 -12.92
C ASN A 100 6.03 -6.25 -11.56
N LEU A 101 5.15 -7.23 -11.45
CA LEU A 101 4.51 -7.57 -10.17
C LEU A 101 4.95 -8.97 -9.78
N ILE A 102 5.60 -9.08 -8.62
CA ILE A 102 6.03 -10.35 -8.06
C ILE A 102 5.28 -10.56 -6.76
N VAL A 103 4.56 -11.67 -6.68
CA VAL A 103 3.79 -12.02 -5.48
C VAL A 103 4.38 -13.28 -4.88
N PHE A 104 4.79 -13.17 -3.62
CA PHE A 104 5.22 -14.32 -2.83
C PHE A 104 4.06 -14.73 -1.93
N ASP A 105 3.58 -15.95 -2.12
CA ASP A 105 2.45 -16.49 -1.39
C ASP A 105 2.74 -17.95 -1.02
N HIS A 106 2.09 -18.43 0.02
CA HIS A 106 2.26 -19.82 0.43
C HIS A 106 0.99 -20.50 0.92
#